data_66115f06b44ed8c9245b803c60936022
#
_entry.id   66115f06b44ed8c9245b803c60936022
#
_cell.length_a   1.000
_cell.length_b   1.000
_cell.length_c   1.000
_cell.angle_alpha   90.00
_cell.angle_beta   90.00
_cell.angle_gamma   90.00
#
_symmetry.space_group_name_H-M   'P 1'
#
loop_
_entity.id
_entity.type
_entity.pdbx_description
1 polymer ?
#
loop_
_entity_poly.entity_id
_entity_poly.type
_entity_poly.pdbx_seq_one_letter_code
_entity_poly.pdbx_strand_id
1 'polypeptide(L)'
;TMKSSDEILMDKIMKVVNEHLDDPALNVEMLASEVGLSRVHVHRKLKELTNLSTRDFIKNIRLQQAAALLAQDHKLTISEIAYATGYTNLSHFSSSFREKYGMSPKEYMNQHR
;
A
#
# COMPACT_ATOMS: atom_id res chain seq x y z
N THR A 1 -8.57 -24.14 -11.95
CA THR A 1 -9.69 -23.78 -11.06
C THR A 1 -10.14 -22.35 -11.30
N MET A 2 -11.44 -22.15 -11.32
CA MET A 2 -12.04 -20.83 -11.52
C MET A 2 -11.95 -20.02 -10.24
N LYS A 3 -11.57 -18.75 -10.35
CA LYS A 3 -11.56 -17.82 -9.22
C LYS A 3 -13.00 -17.38 -8.89
N SER A 4 -13.26 -17.16 -7.61
CA SER A 4 -14.52 -16.57 -7.16
C SER A 4 -14.62 -15.10 -7.60
N SER A 5 -15.83 -14.54 -7.53
CA SER A 5 -16.04 -13.11 -7.82
C SER A 5 -15.22 -12.22 -6.90
N ASP A 6 -15.10 -12.59 -5.64
CA ASP A 6 -14.32 -11.83 -4.65
C ASP A 6 -12.81 -11.89 -4.97
N GLU A 7 -12.31 -13.06 -5.37
CA GLU A 7 -10.91 -13.20 -5.77
C GLU A 7 -10.60 -12.35 -7.01
N ILE A 8 -11.49 -12.35 -7.99
CA ILE A 8 -11.35 -11.54 -9.20
C ILE A 8 -11.34 -10.05 -8.85
N LEU A 9 -12.23 -9.62 -7.96
CA LEU A 9 -12.30 -8.23 -7.51
C LEU A 9 -11.02 -7.83 -6.77
N MET A 10 -10.55 -8.68 -5.85
CA MET A 10 -9.31 -8.40 -5.11
C MET A 10 -8.11 -8.33 -6.04
N ASP A 11 -8.03 -9.18 -7.04
CA ASP A 11 -6.95 -9.13 -8.05
C ASP A 11 -6.97 -7.78 -8.79
N LYS A 12 -8.15 -7.28 -9.17
CA LYS A 12 -8.30 -5.98 -9.83
C LYS A 12 -7.88 -4.84 -8.90
N ILE A 13 -8.33 -4.89 -7.66
CA ILE A 13 -7.97 -3.86 -6.65
C ILE A 13 -6.46 -3.82 -6.44
N MET A 14 -5.84 -4.98 -6.26
CA MET A 14 -4.38 -5.07 -6.05
C MET A 14 -3.62 -4.54 -7.26
N LYS A 15 -4.08 -4.86 -8.46
CA LYS A 15 -3.45 -4.36 -9.69
C LYS A 15 -3.48 -2.84 -9.75
N VAL A 16 -4.64 -2.24 -9.48
CA VAL A 16 -4.79 -0.78 -9.50
C VAL A 16 -3.92 -0.13 -8.42
N VAL A 17 -3.94 -0.66 -7.21
CA VAL A 17 -3.12 -0.12 -6.12
C VAL A 17 -1.64 -0.17 -6.47
N ASN A 18 -1.16 -1.30 -7.00
CA ASN A 18 0.25 -1.45 -7.38
C ASN A 18 0.65 -0.53 -8.53
N GLU A 19 -0.22 -0.34 -9.51
CA GLU A 19 0.04 0.56 -10.65
C GLU A 19 0.14 2.02 -10.25
N HIS A 20 -0.58 2.43 -9.20
CA HIS A 20 -0.66 3.82 -8.74
C HIS A 20 -0.01 4.04 -7.37
N LEU A 21 0.82 3.10 -6.92
CA LEU A 21 1.37 3.14 -5.57
C LEU A 21 2.22 4.38 -5.31
N ASP A 22 2.97 4.83 -6.32
CA ASP A 22 3.81 6.02 -6.23
C ASP A 22 3.02 7.34 -6.30
N ASP A 23 1.73 7.26 -6.62
CA ASP A 23 0.89 8.45 -6.69
C ASP A 23 0.30 8.77 -5.30
N PRO A 24 0.71 9.89 -4.68
CA PRO A 24 0.17 10.27 -3.38
C PRO A 24 -1.34 10.53 -3.39
N ALA A 25 -1.91 10.81 -4.55
CA ALA A 25 -3.34 11.11 -4.71
C ALA A 25 -4.22 9.87 -4.76
N LEU A 26 -3.64 8.66 -4.79
CA LEU A 26 -4.43 7.42 -4.81
C LEU A 26 -5.38 7.38 -3.62
N ASN A 27 -6.67 7.27 -3.91
CA ASN A 27 -7.74 7.24 -2.91
C ASN A 27 -8.86 6.32 -3.36
N VAL A 28 -9.91 6.22 -2.53
CA VAL A 28 -11.04 5.33 -2.82
C VAL A 28 -11.78 5.72 -4.10
N GLU A 29 -11.88 7.01 -4.42
CA GLU A 29 -12.54 7.48 -5.65
C GLU A 29 -11.80 7.00 -6.89
N MET A 30 -10.49 7.17 -6.91
CA MET A 30 -9.66 6.71 -8.03
C MET A 30 -9.75 5.18 -8.16
N LEU A 31 -9.63 4.46 -7.05
CA LEU A 31 -9.70 3.00 -7.04
C LEU A 31 -11.05 2.52 -7.58
N ALA A 32 -12.15 3.08 -7.08
CA ALA A 32 -13.50 2.72 -7.50
C ALA A 32 -13.70 2.96 -9.00
N SER A 33 -13.27 4.11 -9.49
CA SER A 33 -13.34 4.45 -10.91
C SER A 33 -12.59 3.42 -11.77
N GLU A 34 -11.40 3.05 -11.38
CA GLU A 34 -10.56 2.11 -12.13
C GLU A 34 -11.13 0.68 -12.14
N VAL A 35 -11.76 0.24 -11.04
CA VAL A 35 -12.35 -1.10 -10.98
C VAL A 35 -13.80 -1.13 -11.43
N GLY A 36 -14.40 0.03 -11.78
CA GLY A 36 -15.74 0.10 -12.30
C GLY A 36 -16.85 -0.09 -11.27
N LEU A 37 -16.60 0.27 -10.01
CA LEU A 37 -17.56 0.15 -8.92
C LEU A 37 -17.78 1.49 -8.25
N SER A 38 -18.84 1.60 -7.42
CA SER A 38 -19.04 2.77 -6.59
C SER A 38 -18.06 2.77 -5.41
N ARG A 39 -17.78 3.96 -4.90
CA ARG A 39 -16.94 4.14 -3.71
C ARG A 39 -17.46 3.32 -2.53
N VAL A 40 -18.76 3.36 -2.30
CA VAL A 40 -19.39 2.63 -1.20
C VAL A 40 -19.22 1.12 -1.37
N HIS A 41 -19.36 0.62 -2.59
CA HIS A 41 -19.20 -0.81 -2.87
C HIS A 41 -17.77 -1.28 -2.62
N VAL A 42 -16.77 -0.51 -3.09
CA VAL A 42 -15.35 -0.84 -2.86
C VAL A 42 -15.04 -0.86 -1.37
N HIS A 43 -15.46 0.18 -0.65
CA HIS A 43 -15.22 0.27 0.79
C HIS A 43 -15.84 -0.91 1.54
N ARG A 44 -17.10 -1.24 1.23
CA ARG A 44 -17.80 -2.35 1.86
C ARG A 44 -17.10 -3.69 1.59
N LYS A 45 -16.70 -3.94 0.35
CA LYS A 45 -16.02 -5.18 -0.01
C LYS A 45 -14.64 -5.31 0.65
N LEU A 46 -13.87 -4.25 0.67
CA LEU A 46 -12.58 -4.27 1.36
C LEU A 46 -12.75 -4.51 2.86
N LYS A 47 -13.72 -3.84 3.48
CA LYS A 47 -13.99 -4.05 4.91
C LYS A 47 -14.41 -5.50 5.19
N GLU A 48 -15.25 -6.06 4.33
CA GLU A 48 -15.72 -7.44 4.44
C GLU A 48 -14.58 -8.45 4.28
N LEU A 49 -13.69 -8.24 3.29
CA LEU A 49 -12.66 -9.21 2.93
C LEU A 49 -11.36 -9.05 3.73
N THR A 50 -11.04 -7.83 4.19
CA THR A 50 -9.77 -7.54 4.85
C THR A 50 -9.92 -6.99 6.26
N ASN A 51 -11.13 -6.62 6.68
CA ASN A 51 -11.43 -5.92 7.92
C ASN A 51 -10.78 -4.52 8.01
N LEU A 52 -10.36 -3.97 6.87
CA LEU A 52 -9.72 -2.65 6.79
C LEU A 52 -10.59 -1.68 5.98
N SER A 53 -10.51 -0.39 6.32
CA SER A 53 -11.02 0.65 5.44
C SER A 53 -10.16 0.68 4.18
N THR A 54 -10.68 1.28 3.11
CA THR A 54 -9.91 1.45 1.87
C THR A 54 -8.61 2.21 2.12
N ARG A 55 -8.68 3.26 2.93
CA ARG A 55 -7.51 4.08 3.29
C ARG A 55 -6.43 3.24 3.98
N ASP A 56 -6.82 2.45 4.97
CA ASP A 56 -5.89 1.61 5.72
C ASP A 56 -5.34 0.46 4.88
N PHE A 57 -6.17 -0.07 3.98
CA PHE A 57 -5.74 -1.08 3.03
C PHE A 57 -4.61 -0.56 2.12
N ILE A 58 -4.80 0.63 1.53
CA ILE A 58 -3.79 1.27 0.69
C ILE A 58 -2.53 1.56 1.52
N LYS A 59 -2.69 2.11 2.72
CA LYS A 59 -1.58 2.38 3.63
C LYS A 59 -0.76 1.13 3.92
N ASN A 60 -1.43 0.02 4.21
CA ASN A 60 -0.74 -1.25 4.46
C ASN A 60 0.09 -1.71 3.27
N ILE A 61 -0.44 -1.61 2.06
CA ILE A 61 0.29 -2.01 0.85
C ILE A 61 1.50 -1.10 0.63
N ARG A 62 1.35 0.21 0.83
CA ARG A 62 2.47 1.15 0.73
C ARG A 62 3.60 0.76 1.68
N LEU A 63 3.28 0.46 2.93
CA LEU A 63 4.28 0.11 3.93
C LEU A 63 4.89 -1.27 3.69
N GLN A 64 4.10 -2.24 3.23
CA GLN A 64 4.62 -3.56 2.86
C GLN A 64 5.61 -3.45 1.70
N GLN A 65 5.27 -2.67 0.69
CA GLN A 65 6.17 -2.46 -0.45
C GLN A 65 7.44 -1.73 -0.02
N ALA A 66 7.32 -0.72 0.86
CA ALA A 66 8.47 -0.02 1.41
C ALA A 66 9.39 -0.99 2.18
N ALA A 67 8.81 -1.86 3.00
CA ALA A 67 9.57 -2.86 3.74
C ALA A 67 10.34 -3.79 2.80
N ALA A 68 9.70 -4.24 1.72
CA ALA A 68 10.36 -5.08 0.73
C ALA A 68 11.54 -4.36 0.07
N LEU A 69 11.36 -3.09 -0.29
CA LEU A 69 12.43 -2.28 -0.88
C LEU A 69 13.57 -2.03 0.11
N LEU A 70 13.25 -1.76 1.37
CA LEU A 70 14.26 -1.56 2.41
C LEU A 70 15.09 -2.81 2.67
N ALA A 71 14.49 -3.99 2.55
CA ALA A 71 15.17 -5.26 2.79
C ALA A 71 16.06 -5.70 1.62
N GLN A 72 15.82 -5.17 0.42
CA GLN A 72 16.60 -5.53 -0.77
C GLN A 72 17.92 -4.77 -0.81
N ASP A 73 18.95 -5.42 -1.32
CA ASP A 73 20.23 -4.78 -1.55
C ASP A 73 20.17 -3.98 -2.85
N HIS A 74 19.97 -2.69 -2.75
CA HIS A 74 19.88 -1.78 -3.89
C HIS A 74 20.39 -0.39 -3.50
N LYS A 75 20.39 0.53 -4.45
CA LYS A 75 20.97 1.85 -4.27
C LYS A 75 19.97 2.93 -3.84
N LEU A 76 18.72 2.56 -3.57
CA LEU A 76 17.70 3.54 -3.18
C LEU A 76 17.91 4.00 -1.74
N THR A 77 17.78 5.30 -1.51
CA THR A 77 17.78 5.88 -0.18
C THR A 77 16.41 5.68 0.47
N ILE A 78 16.35 5.87 1.79
CA ILE A 78 15.08 5.80 2.54
C ILE A 78 14.10 6.84 1.98
N SER A 79 14.56 8.05 1.66
CA SER A 79 13.70 9.09 1.07
C SER A 79 13.15 8.68 -0.29
N GLU A 80 13.98 8.09 -1.14
CA GLU A 80 13.54 7.60 -2.44
C GLU A 80 12.50 6.49 -2.30
N ILE A 81 12.68 5.59 -1.34
CA ILE A 81 11.72 4.53 -1.06
C ILE A 81 10.38 5.10 -0.57
N ALA A 82 10.42 6.11 0.32
CA ALA A 82 9.22 6.78 0.78
C ALA A 82 8.43 7.38 -0.39
N TYR A 83 9.11 8.12 -1.27
CA TYR A 83 8.46 8.74 -2.43
C TYR A 83 7.97 7.70 -3.43
N ALA A 84 8.74 6.65 -3.67
CA ALA A 84 8.36 5.56 -4.59
C ALA A 84 7.11 4.81 -4.12
N THR A 85 6.81 4.85 -2.84
CA THR A 85 5.62 4.20 -2.26
C THR A 85 4.50 5.19 -1.94
N GLY A 86 4.58 6.41 -2.48
CA GLY A 86 3.48 7.38 -2.44
C GLY A 86 3.45 8.31 -1.25
N TYR A 87 4.48 8.32 -0.42
CA TYR A 87 4.59 9.29 0.67
C TYR A 87 5.20 10.59 0.17
N THR A 88 4.68 11.71 0.64
CA THR A 88 5.19 13.05 0.31
C THR A 88 5.96 13.68 1.45
N ASN A 89 5.86 13.10 2.64
CA ASN A 89 6.46 13.62 3.87
C ASN A 89 7.24 12.50 4.56
N LEU A 90 8.53 12.67 4.70
CA LEU A 90 9.42 11.66 5.26
C LEU A 90 9.10 11.37 6.73
N SER A 91 8.75 12.40 7.51
CA SER A 91 8.36 12.21 8.91
C SER A 91 7.10 11.37 9.04
N HIS A 92 6.12 11.61 8.18
CA HIS A 92 4.89 10.83 8.14
C HIS A 92 5.17 9.37 7.74
N PHE A 93 6.03 9.17 6.75
CA PHE A 93 6.47 7.83 6.35
C PHE A 93 7.10 7.10 7.52
N SER A 94 8.07 7.74 8.18
CA SER A 94 8.80 7.12 9.30
C SER A 94 7.88 6.76 10.47
N SER A 95 6.96 7.65 10.83
CA SER A 95 5.99 7.39 11.90
C SER A 95 5.07 6.23 11.56
N SER A 96 4.54 6.22 10.33
CA SER A 96 3.64 5.15 9.88
C SER A 96 4.36 3.81 9.81
N PHE A 97 5.60 3.81 9.33
CA PHE A 97 6.41 2.61 9.25
C PHE A 97 6.70 2.03 10.63
N ARG A 98 7.12 2.91 11.56
CA ARG A 98 7.41 2.50 12.94
C ARG A 98 6.18 1.94 13.65
N GLU A 99 5.02 2.55 13.43
CA GLU A 99 3.76 2.08 13.99
C GLU A 99 3.45 0.65 13.55
N LYS A 100 3.69 0.34 12.25
CA LYS A 100 3.40 -0.98 11.70
C LYS A 100 4.44 -2.03 12.08
N TYR A 101 5.73 -1.69 12.00
CA TYR A 101 6.83 -2.66 12.14
C TYR A 101 7.58 -2.59 13.47
N GLY A 102 7.27 -1.63 14.33
CA GLY A 102 7.90 -1.49 15.64
C GLY A 102 9.32 -0.93 15.61
N MET A 103 9.81 -0.50 14.46
CA MET A 103 11.14 0.07 14.31
C MET A 103 11.15 1.08 13.15
N SER A 104 12.16 1.95 13.12
CA SER A 104 12.30 2.93 12.06
C SER A 104 12.67 2.26 10.74
N PRO A 105 12.44 2.95 9.59
CA PRO A 105 12.90 2.43 8.30
C PRO A 105 14.39 2.13 8.27
N LYS A 106 15.22 2.96 8.88
CA LYS A 106 16.66 2.76 8.94
C LYS A 106 17.03 1.51 9.74
N GLU A 107 16.41 1.32 10.90
CA GLU A 107 16.62 0.13 11.72
C GLU A 107 16.21 -1.13 10.98
N TYR A 108 15.06 -1.08 10.31
CA TYR A 108 14.57 -2.21 9.51
C TYR A 108 15.54 -2.54 8.38
N MET A 109 16.00 -1.53 7.66
CA MET A 109 16.98 -1.68 6.59
C MET A 109 18.27 -2.35 7.10
N ASN A 110 18.78 -1.88 8.24
CA ASN A 110 20.02 -2.41 8.82
C ASN A 110 19.87 -3.86 9.27
N GLN A 111 18.70 -4.26 9.74
CA GLN A 111 18.45 -5.63 10.18
C GLN A 111 18.26 -6.62 9.04
N HIS A 112 17.85 -6.14 7.85
CA HIS A 112 17.47 -7.00 6.74
C HIS A 112 18.42 -6.97 5.54
N ARG A 113 19.54 -6.28 5.68
CA ARG A 113 20.57 -6.21 4.61
C ARG A 113 21.87 -6.89 4.99
#